data_ce519fc16d861f36478edde38aa44806
#
_entry.id   ce519fc16d861f36478edde38aa44806
#
_cell.length_a   1.000
_cell.length_b   1.000
_cell.length_c   1.000
_cell.angle_alpha   90.00
_cell.angle_beta   90.00
_cell.angle_gamma   90.00
#
_symmetry.space_group_name_H-M   'P 1'
#
loop_
_entity.id
_entity.type
_entity.pdbx_description
1 polymer ?
#
loop_
_entity_poly.entity_id
_entity_poly.type
_entity_poly.pdbx_seq_one_letter_code
_entity_poly.pdbx_strand_id
1 'polypeptide(L)'
;MNENINKSALFNGSCFALITTAFTFSIRAGILPQLGQTFGLSAEQLGFINSMWFLGFPISMIIGGLVYHTFGPKNIMMVAFVCHTIGIILTIYAGGYATLLISTLLIGVGNGCTEAACNPMIADMYSGVKMNKMLNRFHMWFPGGIFLGALFPNS
;
A
#
# COMPACT_ATOMS: atom_id res chain seq x y z
N MET A 1 11.92 2.03 25.00
CA MET A 1 12.25 1.40 23.69
C MET A 1 13.63 0.76 23.86
N ASN A 2 13.77 -0.54 23.59
CA ASN A 2 15.03 -1.27 23.82
C ASN A 2 16.21 -0.62 23.07
N GLU A 3 17.36 -0.46 23.75
CA GLU A 3 18.58 0.17 23.22
C GLU A 3 19.20 -0.51 21.99
N ASN A 4 18.71 -1.69 21.59
CA ASN A 4 19.26 -2.51 20.50
C ASN A 4 18.48 -2.42 19.18
N ILE A 5 17.58 -1.43 19.01
CA ILE A 5 16.81 -1.32 17.77
C ILE A 5 17.66 -0.67 16.67
N ASN A 6 17.90 -1.40 15.58
CA ASN A 6 18.56 -0.86 14.41
C ASN A 6 17.60 0.07 13.62
N LYS A 7 17.59 1.35 13.99
CA LYS A 7 16.74 2.39 13.38
C LYS A 7 16.94 2.49 11.86
N SER A 8 18.16 2.30 11.39
CA SER A 8 18.47 2.36 9.95
C SER A 8 17.83 1.19 9.19
N ALA A 9 17.91 -0.02 9.73
CA ALA A 9 17.29 -1.19 9.12
C ALA A 9 15.76 -1.05 9.08
N LEU A 10 15.14 -0.61 10.17
CA LEU A 10 13.68 -0.36 10.21
C LEU A 10 13.26 0.73 9.22
N PHE A 11 13.99 1.83 9.15
CA PHE A 11 13.69 2.91 8.19
C PHE A 11 13.80 2.41 6.74
N ASN A 12 14.86 1.69 6.40
CA ASN A 12 15.03 1.15 5.05
C ASN A 12 13.95 0.11 4.72
N GLY A 13 13.61 -0.77 5.67
CA GLY A 13 12.51 -1.71 5.50
C GLY A 13 11.17 -1.01 5.27
N SER A 14 10.89 0.09 5.98
CA SER A 14 9.70 0.93 5.74
C SER A 14 9.69 1.53 4.34
N CYS A 15 10.83 2.02 3.85
CA CYS A 15 10.95 2.55 2.49
C CYS A 15 10.67 1.47 1.44
N PHE A 16 11.19 0.25 1.61
CA PHE A 16 10.88 -0.88 0.73
C PHE A 16 9.41 -1.27 0.76
N ALA A 17 8.79 -1.28 1.95
CA ALA A 17 7.35 -1.53 2.06
C ALA A 17 6.54 -0.47 1.30
N LEU A 18 6.92 0.81 1.41
CA LEU A 18 6.24 1.90 0.69
C LEU A 18 6.43 1.82 -0.83
N ILE A 19 7.61 1.41 -1.32
CA ILE A 19 7.82 1.14 -2.75
C ILE A 19 6.89 0.03 -3.23
N THR A 20 6.70 -1.03 -2.46
CA THR A 20 5.77 -2.12 -2.80
C THR A 20 4.34 -1.61 -2.96
N THR A 21 3.89 -0.71 -2.07
CA THR A 21 2.56 -0.09 -2.21
C THR A 21 2.45 0.75 -3.47
N ALA A 22 3.49 1.51 -3.79
CA ALA A 22 3.56 2.34 -4.99
C ALA A 22 3.53 1.51 -6.28
N PHE A 23 4.26 0.40 -6.32
CA PHE A 23 4.23 -0.52 -7.45
C PHE A 23 2.87 -1.17 -7.65
N THR A 24 2.26 -1.68 -6.58
CA THR A 24 0.91 -2.27 -6.67
C THR A 24 -0.11 -1.27 -7.19
N PHE A 25 -0.03 -0.01 -6.77
CA PHE A 25 -0.88 1.07 -7.27
C PHE A 25 -0.63 1.33 -8.76
N SER A 26 0.62 1.55 -9.17
CA SER A 26 1.00 1.93 -10.54
C SER A 26 0.71 0.82 -11.54
N ILE A 27 1.13 -0.43 -11.24
CA ILE A 27 0.91 -1.58 -12.12
C ILE A 27 -0.58 -1.83 -12.29
N ARG A 28 -1.36 -1.82 -11.19
CA ARG A 28 -2.81 -2.00 -11.26
C ARG A 28 -3.48 -0.94 -12.12
N ALA A 29 -3.10 0.33 -11.96
CA ALA A 29 -3.62 1.40 -12.80
C ALA A 29 -3.31 1.19 -14.28
N GLY A 30 -2.12 0.67 -14.59
CA GLY A 30 -1.69 0.38 -15.96
C GLY A 30 -2.44 -0.79 -16.61
N ILE A 31 -2.74 -1.87 -15.86
CA ILE A 31 -3.42 -3.06 -16.41
C ILE A 31 -4.94 -2.95 -16.40
N LEU A 32 -5.52 -1.98 -15.68
CA LEU A 32 -6.97 -1.85 -15.52
C LEU A 32 -7.74 -1.72 -16.85
N PRO A 33 -7.29 -0.94 -17.85
CA PRO A 33 -7.97 -0.89 -19.15
C PRO A 33 -7.96 -2.24 -19.87
N GLN A 34 -6.86 -2.98 -19.80
CA GLN A 34 -6.74 -4.30 -20.41
C GLN A 34 -7.66 -5.33 -19.73
N LEU A 35 -7.73 -5.33 -18.41
CA LEU A 35 -8.69 -6.14 -17.66
C LEU A 35 -10.14 -5.78 -18.01
N GLY A 36 -10.41 -4.48 -18.24
CA GLY A 36 -11.71 -4.02 -18.73
C GLY A 36 -12.11 -4.64 -20.05
N GLN A 37 -11.18 -4.69 -21.01
CA GLN A 37 -11.40 -5.33 -22.31
C GLN A 37 -11.57 -6.85 -22.16
N THR A 38 -10.71 -7.49 -21.38
CA THR A 38 -10.75 -8.96 -21.16
C THR A 38 -12.07 -9.43 -20.56
N PHE A 39 -12.64 -8.67 -19.62
CA PHE A 39 -13.88 -9.03 -18.92
C PHE A 39 -15.13 -8.30 -19.44
N GLY A 40 -15.00 -7.50 -20.49
CA GLY A 40 -16.12 -6.74 -21.06
C GLY A 40 -16.73 -5.73 -20.07
N LEU A 41 -15.89 -5.07 -19.26
CA LEU A 41 -16.33 -4.15 -18.21
C LEU A 41 -16.61 -2.76 -18.76
N SER A 42 -17.68 -2.13 -18.28
CA SER A 42 -18.00 -0.75 -18.60
C SER A 42 -17.03 0.24 -17.93
N ALA A 43 -16.93 1.46 -18.44
CA ALA A 43 -16.14 2.53 -17.84
C ALA A 43 -16.56 2.82 -16.38
N GLU A 44 -17.86 2.71 -16.09
CA GLU A 44 -18.41 2.86 -14.75
C GLU A 44 -17.89 1.75 -13.80
N GLN A 45 -17.93 0.49 -14.26
CA GLN A 45 -17.40 -0.63 -13.49
C GLN A 45 -15.89 -0.49 -13.21
N LEU A 46 -15.12 -0.02 -14.18
CA LEU A 46 -13.69 0.27 -13.99
C LEU A 46 -13.48 1.41 -12.98
N GLY A 47 -14.33 2.43 -13.01
CA GLY A 47 -14.34 3.50 -12.02
C GLY A 47 -14.62 2.97 -10.60
N PHE A 48 -15.59 2.08 -10.43
CA PHE A 48 -15.88 1.44 -9.14
C PHE A 48 -14.72 0.57 -8.66
N ILE A 49 -14.13 -0.24 -9.54
CA ILE A 49 -12.94 -1.03 -9.18
C ILE A 49 -11.83 -0.10 -8.67
N ASN A 50 -11.57 1.00 -9.39
CA ASN A 50 -10.54 1.95 -8.98
C ASN A 50 -10.85 2.63 -7.64
N SER A 51 -12.11 2.97 -7.39
CA SER A 51 -12.54 3.61 -6.14
C SER A 51 -12.38 2.71 -4.92
N MET A 52 -12.37 1.39 -5.06
CA MET A 52 -12.16 0.44 -3.96
C MET A 52 -10.77 0.62 -3.30
N TRP A 53 -9.75 0.97 -4.07
CA TRP A 53 -8.45 1.28 -3.50
C TRP A 53 -8.51 2.53 -2.62
N PHE A 54 -9.14 3.61 -3.14
CA PHE A 54 -9.32 4.86 -2.40
C PHE A 54 -10.26 4.72 -1.19
N LEU A 55 -11.11 3.72 -1.15
CA LEU A 55 -11.92 3.38 0.02
C LEU A 55 -11.11 2.60 1.06
N GLY A 56 -10.42 1.54 0.63
CA GLY A 56 -9.66 0.66 1.52
C GLY A 56 -8.47 1.37 2.20
N PHE A 57 -7.77 2.22 1.46
CA PHE A 57 -6.57 2.91 1.94
C PHE A 57 -6.84 3.81 3.17
N PRO A 58 -7.70 4.83 3.12
CA PRO A 58 -7.89 5.73 4.27
C PRO A 58 -8.56 5.03 5.45
N ILE A 59 -9.50 4.12 5.21
CA ILE A 59 -10.17 3.38 6.28
C ILE A 59 -9.15 2.55 7.07
N SER A 60 -8.32 1.78 6.39
CA SER A 60 -7.31 0.95 7.05
C SER A 60 -6.19 1.77 7.69
N MET A 61 -5.83 2.92 7.11
CA MET A 61 -4.88 3.85 7.70
C MET A 61 -5.41 4.44 9.02
N ILE A 62 -6.68 4.85 9.06
CA ILE A 62 -7.31 5.38 10.28
C ILE A 62 -7.40 4.28 11.34
N ILE A 63 -7.96 3.10 11.00
CA ILE A 63 -8.11 1.99 11.95
C ILE A 63 -6.73 1.54 12.45
N GLY A 64 -5.77 1.33 11.55
CA GLY A 64 -4.42 0.93 11.89
C GLY A 64 -3.70 1.94 12.80
N GLY A 65 -3.91 3.25 12.55
CA GLY A 65 -3.39 4.32 13.41
C GLY A 65 -3.99 4.28 14.82
N LEU A 66 -5.30 4.06 14.94
CA LEU A 66 -5.98 3.96 16.23
C LEU A 66 -5.50 2.77 17.07
N VAL A 67 -5.22 1.64 16.42
CA VAL A 67 -4.76 0.43 17.11
C VAL A 67 -3.23 0.29 17.19
N TYR A 68 -2.49 1.25 16.67
CA TYR A 68 -1.02 1.18 16.56
C TYR A 68 -0.32 0.83 17.88
N HIS A 69 -0.69 1.52 18.97
CA HIS A 69 -0.05 1.31 20.28
C HIS A 69 -0.46 0.00 20.95
N THR A 70 -1.65 -0.53 20.66
CA THR A 70 -2.16 -1.75 21.27
C THR A 70 -1.79 -3.00 20.47
N PHE A 71 -1.89 -2.92 19.15
CA PHE A 71 -1.66 -4.04 18.25
C PHE A 71 -0.19 -4.14 17.80
N GLY A 72 0.50 -3.00 17.78
CA GLY A 72 1.90 -2.85 17.43
C GLY A 72 2.18 -2.83 15.91
N PRO A 73 3.24 -2.15 15.48
CA PRO A 73 3.56 -1.97 14.06
C PRO A 73 3.83 -3.28 13.32
N LYS A 74 4.42 -4.28 13.99
CA LYS A 74 4.69 -5.59 13.39
C LYS A 74 3.41 -6.31 12.96
N ASN A 75 2.38 -6.31 13.80
CA ASN A 75 1.13 -7.01 13.49
C ASN A 75 0.35 -6.26 12.41
N ILE A 76 0.34 -4.93 12.43
CA ILE A 76 -0.28 -4.11 11.39
C ILE A 76 0.43 -4.37 10.04
N MET A 77 1.75 -4.45 10.03
CA MET A 77 2.53 -4.78 8.83
C MET A 77 2.24 -6.20 8.33
N MET A 78 2.01 -7.16 9.24
CA MET A 78 1.61 -8.52 8.86
C MET A 78 0.23 -8.52 8.18
N VAL A 79 -0.73 -7.74 8.67
CA VAL A 79 -2.03 -7.55 8.01
C VAL A 79 -1.83 -6.93 6.62
N ALA A 80 -0.98 -5.93 6.50
CA ALA A 80 -0.64 -5.33 5.21
C ALA A 80 -0.10 -6.36 4.22
N PHE A 81 0.85 -7.19 4.66
CA PHE A 81 1.43 -8.25 3.84
C PHE A 81 0.40 -9.27 3.37
N VAL A 82 -0.47 -9.75 4.27
CA VAL A 82 -1.52 -10.71 3.94
C VAL A 82 -2.52 -10.11 2.94
N CYS A 83 -2.97 -8.87 3.19
CA CYS A 83 -3.91 -8.19 2.30
C CYS A 83 -3.32 -7.97 0.90
N HIS A 84 -2.06 -7.54 0.79
CA HIS A 84 -1.38 -7.40 -0.50
C HIS A 84 -1.26 -8.73 -1.23
N THR A 85 -0.80 -9.77 -0.52
CA THR A 85 -0.60 -11.10 -1.12
C THR A 85 -1.91 -11.67 -1.65
N ILE A 86 -2.97 -11.66 -0.84
CA ILE A 86 -4.29 -12.14 -1.26
C ILE A 86 -4.84 -11.26 -2.39
N GLY A 87 -4.74 -9.94 -2.27
CA GLY A 87 -5.20 -9.01 -3.30
C GLY A 87 -4.52 -9.23 -4.65
N ILE A 88 -3.19 -9.43 -4.67
CA ILE A 88 -2.44 -9.73 -5.90
C ILE A 88 -2.85 -11.09 -6.49
N ILE A 89 -2.96 -12.12 -5.66
CA ILE A 89 -3.41 -13.45 -6.10
C ILE A 89 -4.80 -13.37 -6.72
N LEU A 90 -5.74 -12.67 -6.07
CA LEU A 90 -7.09 -12.46 -6.61
C LEU A 90 -7.10 -11.65 -7.91
N THR A 91 -6.15 -10.75 -8.11
CA THR A 91 -6.01 -10.01 -9.37
C THR A 91 -5.52 -10.93 -10.49
N ILE A 92 -4.50 -11.78 -10.21
CA ILE A 92 -3.93 -12.72 -11.19
C ILE A 92 -4.98 -13.74 -11.64
N TYR A 93 -5.77 -14.26 -10.70
CA TYR A 93 -6.82 -15.26 -10.98
C TYR A 93 -8.21 -14.65 -11.06
N ALA A 94 -8.31 -13.37 -11.46
CA ALA A 94 -9.61 -12.71 -11.53
C ALA A 94 -10.52 -13.40 -12.54
N GLY A 95 -11.73 -13.71 -12.11
CA GLY A 95 -12.80 -14.28 -12.97
C GLY A 95 -13.81 -13.24 -13.46
N GLY A 96 -13.61 -11.95 -13.13
CA GLY A 96 -14.53 -10.88 -13.53
C GLY A 96 -14.62 -9.73 -12.51
N TYR A 97 -15.67 -8.93 -12.65
CA TYR A 97 -15.87 -7.67 -11.92
C TYR A 97 -15.79 -7.81 -10.39
N ALA A 98 -16.54 -8.76 -9.81
CA ALA A 98 -16.60 -8.91 -8.34
C ALA A 98 -15.23 -9.26 -7.73
N THR A 99 -14.47 -10.12 -8.39
CA THR A 99 -13.13 -10.51 -7.94
C THR A 99 -12.16 -9.32 -8.00
N LEU A 100 -12.26 -8.50 -9.05
CA LEU A 100 -11.45 -7.29 -9.20
C LEU A 100 -11.80 -6.22 -8.15
N LEU A 101 -13.07 -6.07 -7.78
CA LEU A 101 -13.47 -5.17 -6.68
C LEU A 101 -12.83 -5.58 -5.36
N ILE A 102 -12.95 -6.86 -5.00
CA ILE A 102 -12.42 -7.39 -3.74
C ILE A 102 -10.88 -7.31 -3.72
N SER A 103 -10.23 -7.70 -4.81
CA SER A 103 -8.78 -7.65 -4.92
C SER A 103 -8.24 -6.22 -4.74
N THR A 104 -8.87 -5.25 -5.40
CA THR A 104 -8.48 -3.83 -5.32
C THR A 104 -8.72 -3.25 -3.93
N LEU A 105 -9.83 -3.62 -3.28
CA LEU A 105 -10.09 -3.24 -1.89
C LEU A 105 -9.00 -3.77 -0.94
N LEU A 106 -8.64 -5.05 -1.06
CA LEU A 106 -7.60 -5.67 -0.23
C LEU A 106 -6.24 -5.02 -0.45
N ILE A 107 -5.87 -4.70 -1.70
CA ILE A 107 -4.64 -3.96 -1.99
C ILE A 107 -4.67 -2.56 -1.34
N GLY A 108 -5.80 -1.86 -1.40
CA GLY A 108 -5.99 -0.58 -0.72
C GLY A 108 -5.84 -0.70 0.79
N VAL A 109 -6.44 -1.71 1.41
CA VAL A 109 -6.29 -2.01 2.85
C VAL A 109 -4.83 -2.30 3.19
N GLY A 110 -4.13 -3.11 2.40
CA GLY A 110 -2.71 -3.39 2.58
C GLY A 110 -1.85 -2.13 2.55
N ASN A 111 -2.11 -1.24 1.59
CA ASN A 111 -1.40 0.03 1.47
C ASN A 111 -1.63 0.93 2.70
N GLY A 112 -2.88 1.08 3.16
CA GLY A 112 -3.20 1.88 4.34
C GLY A 112 -2.60 1.31 5.63
N CYS A 113 -2.61 -0.02 5.81
CA CYS A 113 -1.93 -0.68 6.93
C CYS A 113 -0.41 -0.47 6.89
N THR A 114 0.21 -0.46 5.71
CA THR A 114 1.64 -0.17 5.58
C THR A 114 1.97 1.23 6.11
N GLU A 115 1.21 2.23 5.73
CA GLU A 115 1.42 3.60 6.22
C GLU A 115 1.05 3.75 7.70
N ALA A 116 -0.02 3.12 8.15
CA ALA A 116 -0.41 3.11 9.57
C ALA A 116 0.65 2.48 10.48
N ALA A 117 1.44 1.54 9.96
CA ALA A 117 2.56 0.95 10.70
C ALA A 117 3.83 1.82 10.62
N CYS A 118 4.18 2.30 9.41
CA CYS A 118 5.48 2.94 9.17
C CYS A 118 5.54 4.39 9.66
N ASN A 119 4.48 5.20 9.44
CA ASN A 119 4.48 6.60 9.82
C ASN A 119 4.70 6.82 11.32
N PRO A 120 3.89 6.23 12.23
CA PRO A 120 4.11 6.39 13.66
C PRO A 120 5.44 5.77 14.11
N MET A 121 5.85 4.62 13.55
CA MET A 121 7.12 3.99 13.89
C MET A 121 8.30 4.91 13.57
N ILE A 122 8.31 5.60 12.42
CA ILE A 122 9.34 6.57 12.07
C ILE A 122 9.29 7.78 13.02
N ALA A 123 8.09 8.26 13.37
CA ALA A 123 7.91 9.34 14.32
C ALA A 123 8.44 8.99 15.72
N ASP A 124 8.22 7.75 16.17
CA ASP A 124 8.74 7.24 17.45
C ASP A 124 10.27 7.06 17.47
N MET A 125 10.88 6.78 16.31
CA MET A 125 12.33 6.60 16.22
C MET A 125 13.13 7.90 16.21
N TYR A 126 12.52 8.99 15.77
CA TYR A 126 13.19 10.30 15.59
C TYR A 126 12.38 11.41 16.25
N SER A 127 13.03 12.54 16.58
CA SER A 127 12.39 13.70 17.21
C SER A 127 12.72 15.00 16.49
N GLY A 128 11.89 16.02 16.68
CA GLY A 128 12.08 17.37 16.18
C GLY A 128 12.30 17.44 14.66
N VAL A 129 13.23 18.26 14.22
CA VAL A 129 13.56 18.49 12.81
C VAL A 129 13.98 17.19 12.10
N LYS A 130 14.65 16.28 12.82
CA LYS A 130 15.09 15.00 12.25
C LYS A 130 13.91 14.10 11.94
N MET A 131 12.87 14.08 12.77
CA MET A 131 11.64 13.33 12.52
C MET A 131 10.98 13.80 11.21
N ASN A 132 10.77 15.09 11.04
CA ASN A 132 10.18 15.66 9.82
C ASN A 132 11.02 15.33 8.57
N LYS A 133 12.35 15.44 8.67
CA LYS A 133 13.25 15.08 7.57
C LYS A 133 13.14 13.60 7.18
N MET A 134 13.03 12.70 8.16
CA MET A 134 12.92 11.25 7.91
C MET A 134 11.56 10.87 7.35
N LEU A 135 10.46 11.46 7.84
CA LEU A 135 9.12 11.28 7.27
C LEU A 135 9.06 11.77 5.82
N ASN A 136 9.57 12.97 5.53
CA ASN A 136 9.61 13.47 4.16
C ASN A 136 10.43 12.54 3.24
N ARG A 137 11.59 12.06 3.73
CA ARG A 137 12.42 11.11 2.99
C ARG A 137 11.73 9.78 2.76
N PHE A 138 10.95 9.30 3.71
CA PHE A 138 10.12 8.11 3.58
C PHE A 138 9.06 8.31 2.48
N HIS A 139 8.29 9.40 2.54
CA HIS A 139 7.22 9.66 1.58
C HIS A 139 7.71 9.93 0.15
N MET A 140 8.96 10.31 -0.07
CA MET A 140 9.53 10.43 -1.42
C MET A 140 9.55 9.11 -2.20
N TRP A 141 9.55 7.97 -1.51
CA TRP A 141 9.57 6.66 -2.16
C TRP A 141 8.24 6.28 -2.82
N PHE A 142 7.12 6.86 -2.37
CA PHE A 142 5.82 6.59 -2.99
C PHE A 142 5.73 7.16 -4.41
N PRO A 143 5.91 8.47 -4.66
CA PRO A 143 5.94 8.98 -6.03
C PRO A 143 7.10 8.42 -6.86
N GLY A 144 8.25 8.14 -6.24
CA GLY A 144 9.37 7.47 -6.90
C GLY A 144 9.00 6.06 -7.39
N GLY A 145 8.30 5.29 -6.56
CA GLY A 145 7.81 3.96 -6.92
C GLY A 145 6.75 4.00 -8.02
N ILE A 146 5.82 4.97 -7.99
CA ILE A 146 4.84 5.18 -9.07
C ILE A 146 5.56 5.47 -10.38
N PHE A 147 6.54 6.38 -10.38
CA PHE A 147 7.32 6.70 -11.57
C PHE A 147 8.03 5.47 -12.14
N LEU A 148 8.71 4.70 -11.29
CA LEU A 148 9.38 3.47 -11.71
C LEU A 148 8.38 2.42 -12.22
N GLY A 149 7.25 2.26 -11.54
CA GLY A 149 6.20 1.32 -11.96
C GLY A 149 5.56 1.68 -13.30
N ALA A 150 5.45 2.97 -13.62
CA ALA A 150 4.95 3.44 -14.90
C ALA A 150 5.92 3.21 -16.08
N LEU A 151 7.21 2.93 -15.79
CA LEU A 151 8.19 2.59 -16.83
C LEU A 151 8.09 1.14 -17.29
N PHE A 152 7.39 0.27 -16.57
CA PHE A 152 7.13 -1.09 -17.06
C PHE A 152 6.10 -0.99 -18.19
N PRO A 153 6.49 -1.35 -19.43
CA PRO A 153 5.59 -1.23 -20.56
C PRO A 153 4.36 -2.12 -20.36
N ASN A 154 3.21 -1.55 -20.66
CA ASN A 154 1.98 -2.32 -20.83
C ASN A 154 2.15 -3.12 -22.12
N SER A 155 2.67 -4.34 -22.00
CA SER A 155 2.76 -5.30 -23.13
C SER A 155 1.46 -6.04 -23.29
#